data_856b048c538ef6d247995a5d539dd93f
#
_entry.id   856b048c538ef6d247995a5d539dd93f
#
_cell.length_a   1.000
_cell.length_b   1.000
_cell.length_c   1.000
_cell.angle_alpha   90.00
_cell.angle_beta   90.00
_cell.angle_gamma   90.00
#
_symmetry.space_group_name_H-M   'P 1'
#
loop_
_entity.id
_entity.type
_entity.pdbx_description
1 polymer ?
#
loop_
_entity_poly.entity_id
_entity_poly.type
_entity_poly.pdbx_seq_one_letter_code
_entity_poly.pdbx_strand_id
1 'polypeptide(L)'
;MNAATMLAQSKNVFQAEIDAACELIDFFRFNVQYMTQIYKEQPESLPGMWNRLEYRPLEGFVFALTPFNFTSIAANLSLAPAML
;
A
#
# COMPACT_ATOMS: atom_id res chain seq x y z
N MET A 1 17.25 -1.52 6.53
CA MET A 1 16.20 -0.49 6.79
C MET A 1 16.25 0.00 8.22
N ASN A 2 16.11 -0.86 9.24
CA ASN A 2 16.08 -0.46 10.67
C ASN A 2 17.30 0.35 11.10
N ALA A 3 18.51 -0.10 10.76
CA ALA A 3 19.73 0.64 11.09
C ALA A 3 19.75 2.06 10.49
N ALA A 4 19.30 2.21 9.25
CA ALA A 4 19.18 3.52 8.61
C ALA A 4 18.15 4.42 9.33
N THR A 5 17.03 3.83 9.75
CA THR A 5 15.98 4.54 10.50
C THR A 5 16.51 5.00 11.86
N MET A 6 17.22 4.14 12.59
CA MET A 6 17.82 4.48 13.87
C MET A 6 18.84 5.64 13.73
N LEU A 7 19.70 5.57 12.75
CA LEU A 7 20.75 6.55 12.54
C LEU A 7 20.22 7.88 11.99
N ALA A 8 19.33 7.83 11.00
CA ALA A 8 18.86 9.02 10.32
C ALA A 8 17.76 9.76 11.09
N GLN A 9 17.00 9.07 11.94
CA GLN A 9 15.81 9.61 12.60
C GLN A 9 15.87 9.52 14.13
N SER A 10 17.01 9.16 14.66
CA SER A 10 17.24 9.06 16.12
C SER A 10 16.20 8.17 16.82
N LYS A 11 15.83 7.08 16.20
CA LYS A 11 14.88 6.10 16.76
C LYS A 11 15.63 4.96 17.44
N ASN A 12 15.02 4.40 18.47
CA ASN A 12 15.53 3.18 19.10
C ASN A 12 15.15 1.93 18.28
N VAL A 13 15.66 0.78 18.67
CA VAL A 13 15.44 -0.47 17.92
C VAL A 13 13.96 -0.86 17.83
N PHE A 14 13.19 -0.65 18.87
CA PHE A 14 11.75 -0.96 18.87
C PHE A 14 10.98 -0.07 17.91
N GLN A 15 11.24 1.22 17.94
CA GLN A 15 10.62 2.17 17.03
C GLN A 15 10.97 1.83 15.59
N ALA A 16 12.24 1.59 15.29
CA ALA A 16 12.69 1.27 13.95
C ALA A 16 12.10 -0.05 13.43
N GLU A 17 12.01 -1.07 14.27
CA GLU A 17 11.41 -2.35 13.88
C GLU A 17 9.93 -2.20 13.52
N ILE A 18 9.17 -1.48 14.33
CA ILE A 18 7.75 -1.23 14.07
C ILE A 18 7.59 -0.33 12.84
N ASP A 19 8.20 0.85 12.86
CA ASP A 19 7.95 1.91 11.89
C ASP A 19 8.55 1.62 10.51
N ALA A 20 9.68 0.94 10.46
CA ALA A 20 10.39 0.73 9.20
C ALA A 20 10.15 -0.67 8.62
N ALA A 21 10.23 -1.73 9.41
CA ALA A 21 10.13 -3.08 8.91
C ALA A 21 8.72 -3.65 9.01
N CYS A 22 8.17 -3.77 10.23
CA CYS A 22 6.92 -4.49 10.45
C CYS A 22 5.74 -3.83 9.74
N GLU A 23 5.53 -2.54 9.91
CA GLU A 23 4.41 -1.85 9.28
C GLU A 23 4.51 -1.84 7.75
N LEU A 24 5.69 -1.66 7.19
CA LEU A 24 5.86 -1.71 5.75
C LEU A 24 5.50 -3.09 5.17
N ILE A 25 5.96 -4.16 5.82
CA ILE A 25 5.65 -5.53 5.41
C ILE A 25 4.15 -5.79 5.49
N ASP A 26 3.53 -5.38 6.58
CA ASP A 26 2.10 -5.57 6.79
C ASP A 26 1.27 -4.79 5.77
N PHE A 27 1.62 -3.54 5.48
CA PHE A 27 0.94 -2.77 4.45
C PHE A 27 1.03 -3.44 3.07
N PHE A 28 2.18 -3.97 2.68
CA PHE A 28 2.29 -4.69 1.42
C PHE A 28 1.40 -5.94 1.38
N ARG A 29 1.35 -6.69 2.46
CA ARG A 29 0.48 -7.86 2.56
C ARG A 29 -1.00 -7.48 2.50
N PHE A 30 -1.40 -6.47 3.28
CA PHE A 30 -2.78 -6.00 3.30
C PHE A 30 -3.20 -5.34 1.99
N ASN A 31 -2.32 -4.58 1.33
CA ASN A 31 -2.64 -3.96 0.05
C ASN A 31 -2.98 -5.01 -1.02
N VAL A 32 -2.24 -6.11 -1.09
CA VAL A 32 -2.54 -7.23 -1.99
C VAL A 32 -3.89 -7.85 -1.65
N GLN A 33 -4.17 -8.03 -0.37
CA GLN A 33 -5.46 -8.56 0.10
C GLN A 33 -6.61 -7.64 -0.30
N TYR A 34 -6.48 -6.33 -0.07
CA TYR A 34 -7.50 -5.34 -0.41
C TYR A 34 -7.72 -5.26 -1.92
N MET A 35 -6.66 -5.25 -2.72
CA MET A 35 -6.79 -5.32 -4.18
C MET A 35 -7.59 -6.56 -4.60
N THR A 36 -7.29 -7.71 -4.02
CA THR A 36 -8.01 -8.95 -4.31
C THR A 36 -9.49 -8.84 -3.95
N GLN A 37 -9.82 -8.19 -2.83
CA GLN A 37 -11.21 -7.94 -2.44
C GLN A 37 -11.91 -7.01 -3.42
N ILE A 38 -11.28 -5.90 -3.81
CA ILE A 38 -11.84 -4.96 -4.78
C ILE A 38 -12.19 -5.67 -6.09
N TYR A 39 -11.29 -6.51 -6.61
CA TYR A 39 -11.55 -7.27 -7.85
C TYR A 39 -12.65 -8.32 -7.72
N LYS A 40 -12.93 -8.79 -6.51
CA LYS A 40 -14.05 -9.70 -6.24
C LYS A 40 -15.40 -9.01 -6.14
N GLU A 41 -15.41 -7.71 -5.85
CA GLU A 41 -16.63 -6.93 -5.79
C GLU A 41 -17.15 -6.70 -7.20
N GLN A 42 -18.13 -7.50 -7.59
CA GLN A 42 -18.74 -7.47 -8.92
C GLN A 42 -20.24 -7.22 -8.82
N PRO A 43 -20.86 -6.59 -9.84
CA PRO A 43 -22.30 -6.42 -9.85
C PRO A 43 -23.02 -7.75 -9.93
N GLU A 44 -24.24 -7.78 -9.41
CA GLU A 44 -25.07 -8.97 -9.43
C GLU A 44 -25.44 -9.36 -10.85
N SER A 45 -25.38 -10.67 -11.14
CA SER A 45 -25.79 -11.25 -12.42
C SER A 45 -27.06 -12.05 -12.26
N LEU A 46 -27.94 -11.99 -13.24
CA LEU A 46 -29.20 -12.73 -13.28
C LEU A 46 -29.07 -13.92 -14.25
N PRO A 47 -29.99 -14.91 -14.16
CA PRO A 47 -30.03 -16.01 -15.14
C PRO A 47 -30.08 -15.49 -16.58
N GLY A 48 -29.12 -15.90 -17.40
CA GLY A 48 -28.98 -15.44 -18.79
C GLY A 48 -28.33 -14.07 -18.97
N MET A 49 -27.90 -13.41 -17.89
CA MET A 49 -27.21 -12.12 -17.92
C MET A 49 -25.94 -12.19 -17.07
N TRP A 50 -24.83 -11.75 -17.62
CA TRP A 50 -23.56 -11.65 -16.90
C TRP A 50 -23.11 -10.21 -16.83
N ASN A 51 -23.02 -9.66 -15.61
CA ASN A 51 -22.56 -8.31 -15.33
C ASN A 51 -21.16 -8.36 -14.72
N ARG A 52 -20.27 -7.51 -15.22
CA ARG A 52 -18.90 -7.46 -14.75
C ARG A 52 -18.35 -6.05 -14.81
N LEU A 53 -17.57 -5.67 -13.80
CA LEU A 53 -16.72 -4.50 -13.83
C LEU A 53 -15.34 -4.88 -14.39
N GLU A 54 -14.84 -4.05 -15.29
CA GLU A 54 -13.45 -4.09 -15.73
C GLU A 54 -12.78 -2.79 -15.34
N TYR A 55 -11.69 -2.90 -14.59
CA TYR A 55 -10.94 -1.75 -14.12
C TYR A 55 -9.97 -1.29 -15.21
N ARG A 56 -10.11 -0.02 -15.59
CA ARG A 56 -9.18 0.59 -16.52
C ARG A 56 -7.89 0.98 -15.80
N PRO A 57 -6.71 0.71 -16.38
CA PRO A 57 -5.45 1.18 -15.82
C PRO A 57 -5.43 2.70 -15.63
N LEU A 58 -4.74 3.14 -14.61
CA LEU A 58 -4.54 4.57 -14.36
C LEU A 58 -3.71 5.21 -15.48
N GLU A 59 -4.03 6.45 -15.81
CA GLU A 59 -3.29 7.26 -16.78
C GLU A 59 -2.45 8.33 -16.08
N GLY A 60 -1.32 8.71 -16.70
CA GLY A 60 -0.48 9.77 -16.20
C GLY A 60 0.56 9.29 -15.17
N PHE A 61 0.81 10.13 -14.17
CA PHE A 61 1.79 9.85 -13.12
C PHE A 61 1.20 10.15 -11.74
N VAL A 62 1.79 9.53 -10.74
CA VAL A 62 1.45 9.77 -9.35
C VAL A 62 2.53 10.63 -8.70
N PHE A 63 2.14 11.73 -8.09
CA PHE A 63 3.01 12.52 -7.24
C PHE A 63 2.73 12.20 -5.78
N ALA A 64 3.76 11.77 -5.05
CA ALA A 64 3.67 11.44 -3.63
C ALA A 64 4.67 12.29 -2.84
N LEU A 65 4.19 13.08 -1.90
CA LEU A 65 5.00 13.87 -0.99
C LEU A 65 4.90 13.27 0.41
N THR A 66 6.01 12.74 0.89
CA THR A 66 6.05 12.05 2.18
C THR A 66 6.67 12.93 3.26
N PRO A 67 6.25 12.79 4.53
CA PRO A 67 6.86 13.50 5.64
C PRO A 67 8.29 12.98 5.92
N PHE A 68 9.05 13.78 6.66
CA PHE A 68 10.47 13.49 6.93
C PHE A 68 10.69 12.48 8.06
N ASN A 69 9.67 12.17 8.85
CA ASN A 69 9.81 11.46 10.13
C ASN A 69 9.61 9.94 10.05
N PHE A 70 9.47 9.40 8.84
CA PHE A 70 9.43 7.96 8.58
C PHE A 70 10.28 7.61 7.37
N THR A 71 11.03 6.52 7.44
CA THR A 71 11.97 6.13 6.39
C THR A 71 11.28 5.50 5.18
N SER A 72 10.22 4.73 5.39
CA SER A 72 9.65 3.89 4.34
C SER A 72 8.13 3.82 4.32
N ILE A 73 7.47 3.74 5.47
CA ILE A 73 6.02 3.55 5.56
C ILE A 73 5.24 4.64 4.83
N ALA A 74 5.69 5.89 4.93
CA ALA A 74 4.99 7.01 4.29
C ALA A 74 4.99 6.90 2.76
N ALA A 75 6.06 6.40 2.16
CA ALA A 75 6.12 6.13 0.73
C ALA A 75 5.12 5.04 0.34
N ASN A 76 5.01 3.97 1.14
CA ASN A 76 4.01 2.94 0.91
C ASN A 76 2.58 3.48 0.97
N LEU A 77 2.25 4.29 1.98
CA LEU A 77 0.89 4.84 2.12
C LEU A 77 0.47 5.70 0.92
N SER A 78 1.40 6.44 0.36
CA SER A 78 1.11 7.37 -0.74
C SER A 78 1.17 6.70 -2.12
N LEU A 79 2.06 5.75 -2.33
CA LEU A 79 2.42 5.23 -3.64
C LEU A 79 1.94 3.81 -3.90
N ALA A 80 2.08 2.90 -2.94
CA ALA A 80 1.82 1.50 -3.17
C ALA A 80 0.37 1.19 -3.61
N PRO A 81 -0.69 1.84 -3.07
CA PRO A 81 -2.05 1.62 -3.56
C PRO A 81 -2.26 1.98 -5.03
N ALA A 82 -1.48 2.92 -5.56
CA ALA A 82 -1.57 3.31 -6.96
C ALA A 82 -0.76 2.39 -7.91
N MET A 83 0.11 1.56 -7.35
CA MET A 83 0.94 0.63 -8.11
C MET A 83 0.35 -0.77 -8.26
N LEU A 84 -0.62 -1.09 -7.42
CA LEU A 84 -1.34 -2.36 -7.44
C LEU A 84 -2.56 -2.29 -8.37
#